data_3e49097d2b13f1fa0ffc892da15ee610
#
_entry.id   3e49097d2b13f1fa0ffc892da15ee610
#
_cell.length_a   1.000
_cell.length_b   1.000
_cell.length_c   1.000
_cell.angle_alpha   90.00
_cell.angle_beta   90.00
_cell.angle_gamma   90.00
#
_symmetry.space_group_name_H-M   'P 1'
#
loop_
_entity.id
_entity.type
_entity.pdbx_description
1 polymer ?
#
loop_
_entity_poly.entity_id
_entity_poly.type
_entity_poly.pdbx_seq_one_letter_code
_entity_poly.pdbx_strand_id
1 'polypeptide(L)'
;DFASWKIKKNKLKMQQNRNVKDIKLNRLDKKITITFDNNKIYHYPAEYLRVYSPSAEVRGHSNQPPKLIYGRKHIGIMNIELVGNYAIKISFDDMHDSGIYSWELLYDLGENFDKYWDMYLKRLKQENRSRNP
;
A
#
# COMPACT_ATOMS: atom_id res chain seq x y z
N ASP A 1 7.48 0.31 -11.86
CA ASP A 1 6.29 -0.50 -11.97
C ASP A 1 6.50 -1.86 -11.31
N PHE A 2 5.43 -2.41 -10.80
CA PHE A 2 5.50 -3.61 -10.02
C PHE A 2 5.96 -4.83 -10.84
N ALA A 3 5.54 -4.93 -12.05
CA ALA A 3 5.95 -6.01 -12.91
C ALA A 3 7.41 -5.87 -13.30
N SER A 4 7.83 -4.67 -13.54
CA SER A 4 9.22 -4.40 -13.84
C SER A 4 10.11 -4.74 -12.68
N TRP A 5 9.67 -4.47 -11.50
CA TRP A 5 10.36 -4.84 -10.30
C TRP A 5 10.52 -6.34 -10.24
N LYS A 6 9.51 -7.07 -10.60
CA LYS A 6 9.56 -8.49 -10.58
C LYS A 6 10.56 -9.06 -11.57
N ILE A 7 10.73 -8.44 -12.69
CA ILE A 7 11.72 -8.84 -13.66
C ILE A 7 13.12 -8.60 -13.14
N LYS A 8 13.38 -7.46 -12.57
CA LYS A 8 14.62 -7.20 -11.94
C LYS A 8 14.97 -8.22 -10.93
N LYS A 9 13.99 -8.74 -10.29
CA LYS A 9 14.17 -9.70 -9.33
C LYS A 9 14.95 -10.89 -9.78
N ASN A 10 14.88 -11.29 -10.99
CA ASN A 10 15.62 -12.42 -11.42
C ASN A 10 17.11 -12.26 -11.20
N LYS A 11 17.60 -11.07 -11.21
CA LYS A 11 18.96 -10.82 -10.93
C LYS A 11 19.19 -10.48 -9.50
N LEU A 12 18.23 -9.89 -8.92
CA LEU A 12 18.36 -9.36 -7.58
C LEU A 12 17.45 -10.05 -6.62
N LYS A 13 17.09 -11.29 -6.95
CA LYS A 13 16.12 -11.98 -6.14
C LYS A 13 16.46 -12.08 -4.68
N MET A 14 17.71 -12.04 -4.35
CA MET A 14 18.10 -12.06 -2.95
C MET A 14 17.63 -10.82 -2.23
N GLN A 15 17.60 -9.71 -2.93
CA GLN A 15 17.14 -8.49 -2.34
C GLN A 15 15.67 -8.39 -2.37
N GLN A 16 15.05 -9.22 -3.19
CA GLN A 16 13.64 -9.13 -3.35
C GLN A 16 12.88 -10.07 -2.48
N ASN A 17 13.57 -11.01 -1.88
CA ASN A 17 12.96 -11.83 -0.86
C ASN A 17 12.98 -11.07 0.44
N ARG A 18 12.31 -9.92 0.41
CA ARG A 18 12.23 -9.08 1.58
C ARG A 18 11.32 -9.74 2.60
N ASN A 19 11.77 -9.85 3.83
CA ASN A 19 10.98 -10.40 4.92
C ASN A 19 10.63 -9.31 5.90
N VAL A 20 9.53 -9.52 6.58
CA VAL A 20 9.04 -8.63 7.61
C VAL A 20 9.33 -9.24 8.97
N LYS A 21 9.89 -8.45 9.88
CA LYS A 21 10.16 -8.89 11.24
C LYS A 21 9.00 -8.66 12.17
N ASP A 22 8.25 -7.59 11.95
CA ASP A 22 7.18 -7.23 12.86
C ASP A 22 6.15 -6.35 12.14
N ILE A 23 4.89 -6.52 12.51
CA ILE A 23 3.79 -5.71 12.00
C ILE A 23 2.92 -5.30 13.18
N LYS A 24 2.68 -4.01 13.31
CA LYS A 24 1.81 -3.50 14.37
C LYS A 24 0.67 -2.70 13.76
N LEU A 25 -0.54 -3.08 14.12
CA LEU A 25 -1.75 -2.34 13.71
C LEU A 25 -2.16 -1.43 14.85
N ASN A 26 -2.21 -0.14 14.59
CA ASN A 26 -2.75 0.82 15.54
C ASN A 26 -4.09 1.32 14.99
N ARG A 27 -5.19 0.73 15.48
CA ARG A 27 -6.52 1.08 14.97
C ARG A 27 -6.92 2.49 15.34
N LEU A 28 -6.53 2.93 16.52
CA LEU A 28 -6.89 4.26 16.98
C LEU A 28 -6.23 5.34 16.12
N ASP A 29 -4.94 5.19 15.83
CA ASP A 29 -4.20 6.14 15.00
C ASP A 29 -4.33 5.84 13.51
N LYS A 30 -5.03 4.76 13.16
CA LYS A 30 -5.32 4.40 11.77
C LYS A 30 -4.06 4.23 10.95
N LYS A 31 -3.14 3.43 11.47
CA LYS A 31 -1.88 3.18 10.77
C LYS A 31 -1.33 1.81 11.06
N ILE A 32 -0.46 1.35 10.17
CA ILE A 32 0.29 0.12 10.35
C ILE A 32 1.77 0.49 10.40
N THR A 33 2.50 -0.12 11.31
CA THR A 33 3.95 0.05 11.40
C THR A 33 4.61 -1.28 11.09
N ILE A 34 5.51 -1.29 10.14
CA ILE A 34 6.18 -2.52 9.71
C ILE A 34 7.69 -2.37 9.88
N THR A 35 8.30 -3.38 10.51
CA THR A 35 9.74 -3.48 10.62
C THR A 35 10.19 -4.58 9.66
N PHE A 36 11.10 -4.24 8.77
CA PHE A 36 11.61 -5.19 7.78
C PHE A 36 12.87 -5.87 8.28
N ASP A 37 13.31 -6.89 7.56
CA ASP A 37 14.46 -7.72 7.93
C ASP A 37 15.78 -6.95 7.97
N ASN A 38 15.84 -5.82 7.29
CA ASN A 38 17.02 -4.94 7.33
C ASN A 38 16.91 -3.87 8.44
N ASN A 39 15.95 -4.03 9.35
CA ASN A 39 15.69 -3.13 10.48
C ASN A 39 15.13 -1.77 10.11
N LYS A 40 14.74 -1.57 8.87
CA LYS A 40 14.02 -0.36 8.48
C LYS A 40 12.59 -0.45 8.97
N ILE A 41 12.09 0.66 9.47
CA ILE A 41 10.75 0.76 10.03
C ILE A 41 9.98 1.81 9.24
N TYR A 42 8.79 1.44 8.77
CA TYR A 42 7.93 2.37 8.06
C TYR A 42 6.56 2.45 8.69
N HIS A 43 5.99 3.63 8.67
CA HIS A 43 4.65 3.89 9.19
C HIS A 43 3.74 4.20 8.02
N TYR A 44 2.63 3.49 7.94
CA TYR A 44 1.71 3.60 6.80
C TYR A 44 0.36 4.09 7.29
N PRO A 45 -0.04 5.31 6.94
CA PRO A 45 -1.40 5.74 7.23
C PRO A 45 -2.41 4.89 6.46
N ALA A 46 -3.55 4.63 7.06
CA ALA A 46 -4.58 3.82 6.42
C ALA A 46 -4.99 4.39 5.07
N GLU A 47 -5.14 5.70 5.00
CA GLU A 47 -5.50 6.37 3.76
C GLU A 47 -4.49 6.07 2.63
N TYR A 48 -3.22 6.13 2.95
CA TYR A 48 -2.16 5.86 1.98
C TYR A 48 -2.27 4.43 1.44
N LEU A 49 -2.46 3.47 2.34
CA LEU A 49 -2.60 2.07 1.92
C LEU A 49 -3.87 1.85 1.10
N ARG A 50 -4.95 2.54 1.46
CA ARG A 50 -6.21 2.42 0.72
C ARG A 50 -6.10 2.97 -0.69
N VAL A 51 -5.46 4.12 -0.82
CA VAL A 51 -5.28 4.78 -2.10
C VAL A 51 -4.41 3.95 -3.04
N TYR A 52 -3.40 3.30 -2.51
CA TYR A 52 -2.48 2.50 -3.29
C TYR A 52 -2.74 1.00 -3.21
N SER A 53 -3.99 0.62 -2.92
CA SER A 53 -4.35 -0.79 -2.86
C SER A 53 -4.03 -1.50 -4.17
N PRO A 54 -3.41 -2.67 -4.10
CA PRO A 54 -3.08 -3.43 -5.31
C PRO A 54 -4.24 -4.24 -5.88
N SER A 55 -5.45 -4.08 -5.33
CA SER A 55 -6.58 -4.86 -5.79
C SER A 55 -6.98 -4.47 -7.21
N ALA A 56 -7.63 -5.40 -7.90
CA ALA A 56 -8.09 -5.15 -9.26
C ALA A 56 -9.13 -4.03 -9.33
N GLU A 57 -9.87 -3.81 -8.24
CA GLU A 57 -10.84 -2.73 -8.19
C GLU A 57 -10.18 -1.36 -8.33
N VAL A 58 -8.96 -1.23 -7.82
CA VAL A 58 -8.24 0.03 -7.87
C VAL A 58 -7.36 0.09 -9.10
N ARG A 59 -6.64 -1.01 -9.39
CA ARG A 59 -5.68 -1.02 -10.50
C ARG A 59 -6.36 -1.00 -11.85
N GLY A 60 -7.56 -1.52 -11.96
CA GLY A 60 -8.31 -1.51 -13.21
C GLY A 60 -7.69 -2.41 -14.26
N HIS A 61 -7.96 -2.08 -15.53
CA HIS A 61 -7.45 -2.83 -16.65
C HIS A 61 -6.08 -2.31 -17.06
N SER A 62 -5.31 -3.17 -17.73
CA SER A 62 -3.92 -2.88 -18.03
C SER A 62 -3.67 -1.62 -18.84
N ASN A 63 -4.63 -1.21 -19.65
CA ASN A 63 -4.46 -0.04 -20.50
C ASN A 63 -5.00 1.26 -19.90
N GLN A 64 -5.40 1.22 -18.66
CA GLN A 64 -5.98 2.39 -18.01
C GLN A 64 -5.21 2.73 -16.76
N PRO A 65 -5.15 4.01 -16.40
CA PRO A 65 -4.51 4.38 -15.14
C PRO A 65 -5.30 3.79 -13.97
N PRO A 66 -4.66 3.56 -12.84
CA PRO A 66 -5.37 3.10 -11.66
C PRO A 66 -6.49 4.07 -11.30
N LYS A 67 -7.56 3.52 -10.77
CA LYS A 67 -8.69 4.32 -10.32
C LYS A 67 -8.26 5.29 -9.24
N LEU A 68 -8.67 6.54 -9.33
CA LEU A 68 -8.39 7.51 -8.28
C LEU A 68 -9.34 7.26 -7.11
N ILE A 69 -8.79 6.95 -5.97
CA ILE A 69 -9.55 6.78 -4.74
C ILE A 69 -9.50 8.11 -3.99
N TYR A 70 -10.64 8.64 -3.62
CA TYR A 70 -10.69 9.93 -2.93
C TYR A 70 -11.70 9.88 -1.80
N GLY A 71 -11.73 10.92 -0.97
CA GLY A 71 -12.67 10.97 0.14
C GLY A 71 -12.36 10.01 1.26
N ARG A 72 -11.11 9.61 1.42
CA ARG A 72 -10.73 8.57 2.39
C ARG A 72 -9.91 9.08 3.56
N LYS A 73 -9.97 10.39 3.80
CA LYS A 73 -9.16 11.00 4.87
C LYS A 73 -9.31 10.32 6.22
N HIS A 74 -10.50 9.84 6.53
CA HIS A 74 -10.80 9.25 7.83
C HIS A 74 -10.94 7.74 7.81
N ILE A 75 -10.46 7.10 6.75
CA ILE A 75 -10.60 5.65 6.65
C ILE A 75 -9.82 4.96 7.75
N GLY A 76 -10.37 3.87 8.27
CA GLY A 76 -9.72 3.05 9.27
C GLY A 76 -9.46 1.64 8.76
N ILE A 77 -8.65 0.91 9.51
CA ILE A 77 -8.32 -0.48 9.22
C ILE A 77 -9.06 -1.35 10.22
N MET A 78 -9.86 -2.28 9.71
CA MET A 78 -10.60 -3.20 10.56
C MET A 78 -9.73 -4.38 10.95
N ASN A 79 -8.96 -4.91 10.00
CA ASN A 79 -8.19 -6.11 10.26
C ASN A 79 -7.07 -6.28 9.24
N ILE A 80 -6.05 -7.05 9.62
CA ILE A 80 -5.02 -7.51 8.70
C ILE A 80 -4.87 -9.01 8.86
N GLU A 81 -4.61 -9.72 7.75
CA GLU A 81 -4.41 -11.16 7.76
C GLU A 81 -3.14 -11.48 7.00
N LEU A 82 -2.35 -12.41 7.53
CA LEU A 82 -1.20 -12.90 6.80
C LEU A 82 -1.65 -13.75 5.61
N VAL A 83 -0.97 -13.56 4.48
CA VAL A 83 -1.20 -14.37 3.30
C VAL A 83 0.11 -15.11 3.05
N GLY A 84 0.14 -16.39 3.35
CA GLY A 84 1.38 -17.15 3.31
C GLY A 84 2.42 -16.49 4.20
N ASN A 85 3.66 -16.45 3.73
CA ASN A 85 4.73 -15.74 4.42
C ASN A 85 5.25 -14.59 3.56
N TYR A 86 4.41 -14.05 2.65
CA TYR A 86 4.88 -13.09 1.67
C TYR A 86 4.01 -11.84 1.56
N ALA A 87 2.88 -11.79 2.24
CA ALA A 87 1.94 -10.67 2.05
C ALA A 87 0.98 -10.55 3.23
N ILE A 88 0.27 -9.42 3.27
CA ILE A 88 -0.89 -9.26 4.14
C ILE A 88 -2.08 -8.81 3.30
N LYS A 89 -3.27 -9.21 3.74
CA LYS A 89 -4.51 -8.68 3.22
C LYS A 89 -5.04 -7.68 4.24
N ILE A 90 -5.42 -6.51 3.78
CA ILE A 90 -5.92 -5.45 4.66
C ILE A 90 -7.41 -5.25 4.41
N SER A 91 -8.19 -5.27 5.49
CA SER A 91 -9.62 -4.98 5.44
C SER A 91 -9.85 -3.58 6.00
N PHE A 92 -10.39 -2.71 5.16
CA PHE A 92 -10.67 -1.32 5.54
C PHE A 92 -12.14 -1.16 5.97
N ASP A 93 -12.42 -0.06 6.66
CA ASP A 93 -13.78 0.16 7.18
C ASP A 93 -14.76 0.68 6.11
N ASP A 94 -14.31 0.84 4.87
CA ASP A 94 -15.21 1.14 3.75
C ASP A 94 -15.57 -0.16 3.00
N MET A 95 -15.33 -1.31 3.60
CA MET A 95 -15.63 -2.63 3.06
C MET A 95 -14.68 -3.08 1.95
N HIS A 96 -13.63 -2.33 1.68
CA HIS A 96 -12.62 -2.74 0.72
C HIS A 96 -11.67 -3.72 1.41
N ASP A 97 -11.62 -4.94 0.95
CA ASP A 97 -10.80 -5.99 1.59
C ASP A 97 -10.09 -6.89 0.59
N SER A 98 -10.00 -6.48 -0.67
CA SER A 98 -9.41 -7.32 -1.71
C SER A 98 -7.93 -7.04 -1.99
N GLY A 99 -7.34 -6.09 -1.31
CA GLY A 99 -5.94 -5.76 -1.55
C GLY A 99 -5.00 -6.67 -0.80
N ILE A 100 -4.12 -7.36 -1.55
CA ILE A 100 -3.08 -8.19 -0.98
C ILE A 100 -1.76 -7.49 -1.21
N TYR A 101 -1.13 -7.07 -0.13
CA TYR A 101 0.09 -6.27 -0.16
C TYR A 101 1.28 -7.16 0.10
N SER A 102 2.10 -7.40 -0.93
CA SER A 102 3.33 -8.18 -0.75
C SER A 102 4.34 -7.38 0.07
N TRP A 103 5.30 -8.07 0.65
CA TRP A 103 6.37 -7.39 1.40
C TRP A 103 7.10 -6.41 0.50
N GLU A 104 7.31 -6.77 -0.75
CA GLU A 104 8.01 -5.91 -1.70
C GLU A 104 7.23 -4.65 -2.01
N LEU A 105 5.92 -4.78 -2.19
CA LEU A 105 5.08 -3.62 -2.41
C LEU A 105 5.10 -2.70 -1.20
N LEU A 106 4.97 -3.29 0.00
CA LEU A 106 4.99 -2.50 1.22
C LEU A 106 6.33 -1.80 1.41
N TYR A 107 7.42 -2.47 1.05
CA TYR A 107 8.73 -1.85 1.15
C TYR A 107 8.83 -0.66 0.19
N ASP A 108 8.36 -0.82 -1.03
CA ASP A 108 8.35 0.25 -2.01
C ASP A 108 7.49 1.42 -1.55
N LEU A 109 6.30 1.12 -1.03
CA LEU A 109 5.41 2.17 -0.52
C LEU A 109 6.04 2.90 0.67
N GLY A 110 6.77 2.18 1.50
CA GLY A 110 7.45 2.79 2.64
C GLY A 110 8.61 3.68 2.23
N GLU A 111 9.45 3.17 1.32
CA GLU A 111 10.62 3.92 0.86
C GLU A 111 10.24 5.19 0.10
N ASN A 112 9.15 5.15 -0.63
CA ASN A 112 8.75 6.24 -1.51
C ASN A 112 7.52 6.98 -1.04
N PHE A 113 7.27 6.97 0.26
CA PHE A 113 6.06 7.59 0.81
C PHE A 113 5.88 9.04 0.36
N ASP A 114 6.90 9.86 0.53
CA ASP A 114 6.78 11.27 0.19
C ASP A 114 6.49 11.49 -1.28
N LYS A 115 7.16 10.73 -2.12
CA LYS A 115 6.97 10.82 -3.56
C LYS A 115 5.57 10.41 -3.97
N TYR A 116 5.12 9.25 -3.48
CA TYR A 116 3.82 8.74 -3.87
C TYR A 116 2.68 9.56 -3.27
N TRP A 117 2.86 10.06 -2.06
CA TRP A 117 1.84 10.91 -1.46
C TRP A 117 1.70 12.22 -2.22
N ASP A 118 2.83 12.81 -2.62
CA ASP A 118 2.81 14.02 -3.41
C ASP A 118 2.11 13.80 -4.76
N MET A 119 2.39 12.68 -5.39
CA MET A 119 1.74 12.32 -6.64
C MET A 119 0.23 12.19 -6.47
N TYR A 120 -0.19 11.61 -5.37
CA TYR A 120 -1.61 11.46 -5.06
C TYR A 120 -2.28 12.82 -4.88
N LEU A 121 -1.67 13.71 -4.11
CA LEU A 121 -2.23 15.02 -3.87
C LEU A 121 -2.35 15.82 -5.18
N LYS A 122 -1.35 15.71 -6.03
CA LYS A 122 -1.39 16.39 -7.33
C LYS A 122 -2.51 15.87 -8.20
N ARG A 123 -2.70 14.56 -8.20
CA ARG A 123 -3.77 13.95 -8.99
C ARG A 123 -5.15 14.37 -8.49
N LEU A 124 -5.34 14.44 -7.18
CA LEU A 124 -6.59 14.94 -6.61
C LEU A 124 -6.90 16.33 -7.15
N LYS A 125 -5.90 17.19 -7.13
CA LYS A 125 -6.08 18.56 -7.59
C LYS A 125 -6.42 18.61 -9.07
N GLN A 126 -5.74 17.83 -9.89
CA GLN A 126 -5.98 17.78 -11.31
C GLN A 126 -7.39 17.31 -11.64
N GLU A 127 -7.95 16.43 -10.86
CA GLU A 127 -9.26 15.86 -11.10
C GLU A 127 -10.36 16.49 -10.24
N ASN A 128 -10.05 17.59 -9.58
CA ASN A 128 -11.00 18.33 -8.73
C ASN A 128 -11.63 17.45 -7.66
N ARG A 129 -10.83 16.61 -7.04
CA ARG A 129 -11.28 15.77 -5.96
C ARG A 129 -10.55 16.15 -4.68
N SER A 130 -11.05 15.63 -3.57
CA SER A 130 -10.53 15.96 -2.25
C SER A 130 -10.40 14.69 -1.41
N ARG A 131 -9.57 14.76 -0.39
CA ARG A 131 -9.47 13.71 0.61
C ARG A 131 -10.70 13.70 1.51
N ASN A 132 -11.42 14.78 1.59
CA ASN A 132 -12.60 14.88 2.46
C ASN A 132 -13.72 14.00 1.93
N PRO A 133 -14.36 13.23 2.83
CA PRO A 133 -15.47 12.36 2.43
C PRO A 133 -16.65 13.13 1.88
#